data_4f459fadb924316dc19c394db11c11b6
#
_entry.id   4f459fadb924316dc19c394db11c11b6
#
_cell.length_a   1.000
_cell.length_b   1.000
_cell.length_c   1.000
_cell.angle_alpha   90.00
_cell.angle_beta   90.00
_cell.angle_gamma   90.00
#
_symmetry.space_group_name_H-M   'P 1'
#
loop_
_entity.id
_entity.type
_entity.pdbx_description
1 polymer ?
#
loop_
_entity_poly.entity_id
_entity_poly.type
_entity_poly.pdbx_seq_one_letter_code
_entity_poly.pdbx_strand_id
1 'polypeptide(L)'
;MKVLIHLDYQSRLMKVMSIFGTRPEIIRLSRIFSKLETNFEHIMVNTNQNFTPELNQIFFSDLKIRKPDYNLKVNTSNYGKEIAEIIEKSEKIILKEKPDILLILGDTNSGLAAIPASHHGVKIVHLEAG
;
A
#
# COMPACT_ATOMS: atom_id res chain seq x y z
N MET A 1 8.88 28.01 22.42
CA MET A 1 8.71 27.67 20.97
C MET A 1 9.27 26.33 20.59
N LYS A 2 10.51 25.98 20.94
CA LYS A 2 11.09 24.66 20.61
C LYS A 2 10.35 23.47 21.22
N VAL A 3 9.76 23.61 22.41
CA VAL A 3 9.00 22.56 23.10
C VAL A 3 7.66 22.30 22.43
N LEU A 4 6.96 23.31 21.93
CA LEU A 4 5.69 23.19 21.21
C LEU A 4 5.85 22.47 19.87
N ILE A 5 6.92 22.77 19.11
CA ILE A 5 7.24 22.10 17.84
C ILE A 5 7.55 20.62 18.10
N HIS A 6 8.20 20.30 19.20
CA HIS A 6 8.54 18.92 19.58
C HIS A 6 7.30 18.11 19.99
N LEU A 7 6.34 18.74 20.68
CA LEU A 7 5.06 18.13 21.05
C LEU A 7 4.18 17.83 19.83
N ASP A 8 4.13 18.74 18.85
CA ASP A 8 3.37 18.54 17.60
C ASP A 8 3.94 17.38 16.77
N TYR A 9 5.25 17.22 16.73
CA TYR A 9 5.89 16.10 16.04
C TYR A 9 5.62 14.76 16.72
N GLN A 10 5.54 14.71 18.05
CA GLN A 10 5.29 13.48 18.81
C GLN A 10 3.80 13.08 18.79
N SER A 11 2.85 13.98 18.51
CA SER A 11 1.41 13.71 18.49
C SER A 11 0.93 13.09 17.18
N ARG A 12 1.72 13.14 16.09
CA ARG A 12 1.34 12.59 14.79
C ARG A 12 1.61 11.09 14.73
N LEU A 13 0.56 10.30 14.43
CA LEU A 13 0.73 8.90 14.08
C LEU A 13 1.56 8.75 12.81
N MET A 14 2.46 7.78 12.80
CA MET A 14 3.18 7.39 11.60
C MET A 14 2.19 6.85 10.56
N LYS A 15 2.32 7.32 9.32
CA LYS A 15 1.48 6.89 8.21
C LYS A 15 2.16 5.78 7.43
N VAL A 16 1.52 4.63 7.37
CA VAL A 16 1.99 3.45 6.63
C VAL A 16 1.08 3.20 5.44
N MET A 17 1.64 3.16 4.25
CA MET A 17 0.95 2.75 3.03
C MET A 17 1.32 1.30 2.70
N SER A 18 0.32 0.42 2.64
CA SER A 18 0.51 -0.94 2.14
C SER A 18 0.03 -1.02 0.71
N ILE A 19 0.84 -1.56 -0.19
CA ILE A 19 0.47 -1.80 -1.57
C ILE A 19 0.50 -3.29 -1.90
N PHE A 20 -0.52 -3.76 -2.57
CA PHE A 20 -0.71 -5.17 -2.89
C PHE A 20 -1.61 -5.31 -4.12
N GLY A 21 -1.63 -6.49 -4.75
CA GLY A 21 -2.42 -6.68 -5.97
C GLY A 21 -2.89 -8.11 -6.21
N THR A 22 -2.41 -9.06 -5.43
CA THR A 22 -2.75 -10.47 -5.58
C THR A 22 -3.37 -11.06 -4.32
N ARG A 23 -4.17 -12.12 -4.47
CA ARG A 23 -4.80 -12.78 -3.33
C ARG A 23 -3.79 -13.34 -2.32
N PRO A 24 -2.69 -13.99 -2.73
CA PRO A 24 -1.68 -14.45 -1.77
C PRO A 24 -1.10 -13.33 -0.91
N GLU A 25 -0.85 -12.15 -1.49
CA GLU A 25 -0.39 -10.99 -0.74
C GLU A 25 -1.41 -10.58 0.32
N ILE A 26 -2.68 -10.47 -0.06
CA ILE A 26 -3.76 -10.05 0.84
C ILE A 26 -3.92 -11.05 2.00
N ILE A 27 -3.88 -12.34 1.71
CA ILE A 27 -3.97 -13.39 2.74
C ILE A 27 -2.83 -13.25 3.76
N ARG A 28 -1.60 -13.09 3.28
CA ARG A 28 -0.42 -12.96 4.14
C ARG A 28 -0.44 -11.67 4.95
N LEU A 29 -0.83 -10.57 4.31
CA LEU A 29 -0.89 -9.25 4.94
C LEU A 29 -2.09 -9.08 5.89
N SER A 30 -3.11 -9.92 5.80
CA SER A 30 -4.36 -9.77 6.54
C SER A 30 -4.15 -9.59 8.06
N ARG A 31 -3.26 -10.36 8.65
CA ARG A 31 -2.93 -10.26 10.07
C ARG A 31 -2.12 -9.02 10.42
N ILE A 32 -1.30 -8.57 9.48
CA ILE A 32 -0.49 -7.36 9.63
C ILE A 32 -1.38 -6.13 9.54
N PHE A 33 -2.35 -6.14 8.64
CA PHE A 33 -3.30 -5.04 8.47
C PHE A 33 -4.03 -4.70 9.77
N SER A 34 -4.50 -5.69 10.51
CA SER A 34 -5.16 -5.44 11.80
C SER A 34 -4.28 -4.73 12.81
N LYS A 35 -2.99 -5.05 12.83
CA LYS A 35 -2.00 -4.39 13.70
C LYS A 35 -1.67 -2.97 13.21
N LEU A 36 -1.60 -2.77 11.91
CA LEU A 36 -1.38 -1.45 11.33
C LEU A 36 -2.55 -0.51 11.62
N GLU A 37 -3.79 -0.99 11.48
CA GLU A 37 -5.00 -0.22 11.79
C GLU A 37 -5.05 0.26 13.26
N THR A 38 -4.50 -0.54 14.18
CA THR A 38 -4.51 -0.21 15.60
C THR A 38 -3.43 0.80 16.00
N ASN A 39 -2.26 0.75 15.36
CA ASN A 39 -1.06 1.45 15.84
C ASN A 39 -0.60 2.59 14.91
N PHE A 40 -1.10 2.65 13.68
CA PHE A 40 -0.65 3.60 12.66
C PHE A 40 -1.84 4.19 11.91
N GLU A 41 -1.60 5.30 11.21
CA GLU A 41 -2.49 5.74 10.15
C GLU A 41 -2.22 4.87 8.92
N HIS A 42 -3.13 3.96 8.59
CA HIS A 42 -2.92 2.94 7.57
C HIS A 42 -3.68 3.28 6.28
N ILE A 43 -2.95 3.37 5.18
CA ILE A 43 -3.48 3.55 3.82
C ILE A 43 -3.30 2.25 3.05
N MET A 44 -4.40 1.70 2.54
CA MET A 44 -4.41 0.46 1.77
C MET A 44 -4.60 0.75 0.28
N VAL A 45 -3.65 0.31 -0.54
CA VAL A 45 -3.65 0.49 -1.99
C VAL A 45 -3.66 -0.86 -2.69
N ASN A 46 -4.72 -1.14 -3.44
CA ASN A 46 -4.84 -2.35 -4.25
C ASN A 46 -4.56 -2.01 -5.71
N THR A 47 -3.57 -2.68 -6.32
CA THR A 47 -3.25 -2.49 -7.74
C THR A 47 -4.27 -3.12 -8.67
N ASN A 48 -5.07 -4.09 -8.17
CA ASN A 48 -6.10 -4.80 -8.93
C ASN A 48 -5.60 -5.52 -10.18
N GLN A 49 -4.48 -6.24 -10.05
CA GLN A 49 -3.91 -7.01 -11.15
C GLN A 49 -4.81 -8.15 -11.64
N ASN A 50 -5.66 -8.69 -10.76
CA ASN A 50 -6.59 -9.78 -11.06
C ASN A 50 -7.97 -9.46 -10.46
N PHE A 51 -8.81 -8.74 -11.19
CA PHE A 51 -10.02 -8.19 -10.62
C PHE A 51 -11.32 -8.74 -11.23
N THR A 52 -12.11 -9.43 -10.42
CA THR A 52 -13.57 -9.51 -10.52
C THR A 52 -14.16 -8.82 -9.30
N PRO A 53 -14.94 -7.74 -9.46
CA PRO A 53 -15.42 -6.90 -8.35
C PRO A 53 -16.13 -7.68 -7.25
N GLU A 54 -16.96 -8.64 -7.64
CA GLU A 54 -17.80 -9.41 -6.72
C GLU A 54 -17.00 -10.37 -5.85
N LEU A 55 -15.97 -11.03 -6.41
CA LEU A 55 -15.11 -11.95 -5.67
C LEU A 55 -14.22 -11.23 -4.66
N ASN A 56 -13.87 -9.97 -4.93
CA ASN A 56 -13.00 -9.20 -4.02
C ASN A 56 -13.75 -8.73 -2.77
N GLN A 57 -15.02 -8.31 -2.90
CA GLN A 57 -15.79 -7.90 -1.72
C GLN A 57 -15.99 -9.06 -0.74
N ILE A 58 -16.34 -10.24 -1.25
CA ILE A 58 -16.48 -11.47 -0.46
C ILE A 58 -15.15 -11.82 0.19
N PHE A 59 -14.07 -11.75 -0.57
CA PHE A 59 -12.72 -12.11 -0.12
C PHE A 59 -12.22 -11.20 1.04
N PHE A 60 -12.39 -9.89 0.92
CA PHE A 60 -12.06 -8.95 2.00
C PHE A 60 -12.93 -9.17 3.23
N SER A 61 -14.23 -9.42 3.03
CA SER A 61 -15.16 -9.72 4.12
C SER A 61 -14.77 -10.99 4.87
N ASP A 62 -14.45 -12.07 4.15
CA ASP A 62 -14.05 -13.35 4.75
C ASP A 62 -12.75 -13.23 5.56
N LEU A 63 -11.80 -12.42 5.10
CA LEU A 63 -10.56 -12.14 5.82
C LEU A 63 -10.73 -11.10 6.94
N LYS A 64 -11.93 -10.54 7.11
CA LYS A 64 -12.22 -9.47 8.08
C LYS A 64 -11.32 -8.25 7.91
N ILE A 65 -11.05 -7.88 6.66
CA ILE A 65 -10.27 -6.70 6.28
C ILE A 65 -11.23 -5.66 5.71
N ARG A 66 -11.01 -4.39 6.06
CA ARG A 66 -11.76 -3.29 5.46
C ARG A 66 -11.44 -3.13 3.98
N LYS A 67 -12.28 -2.41 3.26
CA LYS A 67 -12.00 -2.08 1.85
C LYS A 67 -10.72 -1.24 1.72
N PRO A 68 -9.93 -1.45 0.65
CA PRO A 68 -8.81 -0.58 0.33
C PRO A 68 -9.26 0.88 0.16
N ASP A 69 -8.38 1.81 0.54
CA ASP A 69 -8.61 3.23 0.32
C ASP A 69 -8.52 3.59 -1.16
N TYR A 70 -7.65 2.88 -1.88
CA TYR A 70 -7.42 3.09 -3.31
C TYR A 70 -7.41 1.78 -4.08
N ASN A 71 -8.03 1.80 -5.26
CA ASN A 71 -7.96 0.74 -6.26
C ASN A 71 -7.39 1.36 -7.54
N LEU A 72 -6.20 0.93 -7.94
CA LEU A 72 -5.50 1.51 -9.08
C LEU A 72 -6.11 1.10 -10.43
N LYS A 73 -6.73 -0.07 -10.48
CA LYS A 73 -7.33 -0.61 -11.71
C LYS A 73 -6.34 -0.57 -12.87
N VAL A 74 -5.14 -1.12 -12.65
CA VAL A 74 -4.10 -1.12 -13.66
C VAL A 74 -4.52 -1.91 -14.88
N ASN A 75 -4.12 -1.42 -16.07
CA ASN A 75 -4.41 -2.10 -17.33
C ASN A 75 -3.47 -3.28 -17.51
N THR A 76 -4.04 -4.48 -17.54
CA THR A 76 -3.31 -5.75 -17.68
C THR A 76 -3.28 -6.27 -19.13
N SER A 77 -3.60 -5.44 -20.13
CA SER A 77 -3.64 -5.85 -21.54
C SER A 77 -2.26 -6.26 -22.06
N ASN A 78 -1.19 -5.65 -21.57
CA ASN A 78 0.18 -6.09 -21.79
C ASN A 78 1.03 -5.77 -20.55
N TYR A 79 2.14 -6.49 -20.43
CA TYR A 79 3.03 -6.41 -19.28
C TYR A 79 3.65 -5.02 -19.11
N GLY A 80 4.12 -4.41 -20.18
CA GLY A 80 4.73 -3.08 -20.10
C GLY A 80 3.77 -2.01 -19.60
N LYS A 81 2.51 -2.08 -20.04
CA LYS A 81 1.48 -1.13 -19.61
C LYS A 81 1.10 -1.33 -18.14
N GLU A 82 0.97 -2.56 -17.71
CA GLU A 82 0.73 -2.90 -16.31
C GLU A 82 1.82 -2.31 -15.39
N ILE A 83 3.08 -2.54 -15.72
CA ILE A 83 4.23 -2.01 -14.98
C ILE A 83 4.21 -0.48 -14.95
N ALA A 84 4.03 0.16 -16.12
CA ALA A 84 4.00 1.61 -16.22
C ALA A 84 2.86 2.22 -15.37
N GLU A 85 1.69 1.63 -15.39
CA GLU A 85 0.54 2.12 -14.61
C GLU A 85 0.71 1.90 -13.11
N ILE A 86 1.33 0.80 -12.68
CA ILE A 86 1.64 0.59 -11.26
C ILE A 86 2.54 1.73 -10.76
N ILE A 87 3.60 2.04 -11.48
CA ILE A 87 4.54 3.11 -11.11
C ILE A 87 3.84 4.46 -11.11
N GLU A 88 3.17 4.82 -12.19
CA GLU A 88 2.52 6.13 -12.34
C GLU A 88 1.41 6.35 -11.31
N LYS A 89 0.50 5.38 -11.18
CA LYS A 89 -0.66 5.52 -10.29
C LYS A 89 -0.27 5.47 -8.82
N SER A 90 0.70 4.64 -8.44
CA SER A 90 1.21 4.62 -7.07
C SER A 90 1.93 5.92 -6.71
N GLU A 91 2.69 6.50 -7.64
CA GLU A 91 3.35 7.80 -7.43
C GLU A 91 2.33 8.89 -7.09
N LYS A 92 1.22 8.97 -7.82
CA LYS A 92 0.15 9.95 -7.55
C LYS A 92 -0.38 9.84 -6.12
N ILE A 93 -0.58 8.62 -5.64
CA ILE A 93 -1.08 8.38 -4.29
C ILE A 93 0.00 8.70 -3.24
N ILE A 94 1.24 8.33 -3.49
CA ILE A 94 2.37 8.64 -2.61
C ILE A 94 2.51 10.17 -2.43
N LEU A 95 2.41 10.93 -3.50
CA LEU A 95 2.49 12.39 -3.45
C LEU A 95 1.29 13.02 -2.73
N LYS A 96 0.10 12.43 -2.86
CA LYS A 96 -1.12 12.89 -2.19
C LYS A 96 -1.10 12.57 -0.70
N GLU A 97 -0.81 11.33 -0.35
CA GLU A 97 -0.91 10.82 1.03
C GLU A 97 0.36 11.10 1.86
N LYS A 98 1.49 11.24 1.23
CA LYS A 98 2.80 11.48 1.88
C LYS A 98 3.07 10.49 3.01
N PRO A 99 3.07 9.17 2.73
CA PRO A 99 3.31 8.17 3.75
C PRO A 99 4.75 8.28 4.29
N ASP A 100 4.92 7.90 5.55
CA ASP A 100 6.25 7.76 6.15
C ASP A 100 6.92 6.46 5.72
N ILE A 101 6.11 5.40 5.54
CA ILE A 101 6.57 4.06 5.16
C ILE A 101 5.70 3.50 4.05
N LEU A 102 6.33 2.87 3.06
CA LEU A 102 5.68 1.96 2.11
C LEU A 102 5.97 0.52 2.52
N LEU A 103 4.91 -0.27 2.74
CA LEU A 103 4.99 -1.70 3.04
C LEU A 103 4.66 -2.49 1.78
N ILE A 104 5.58 -3.37 1.38
CA ILE A 104 5.43 -4.31 0.27
C ILE A 104 5.74 -5.73 0.71
N LEU A 105 5.18 -6.71 0.01
CA LEU A 105 5.38 -8.13 0.29
C LEU A 105 5.83 -8.87 -0.95
N GLY A 106 6.92 -9.64 -0.82
CA GLY A 106 7.37 -10.57 -1.86
C GLY A 106 7.86 -9.91 -3.14
N ASP A 107 7.63 -10.58 -4.25
CA ASP A 107 8.19 -10.26 -5.57
C ASP A 107 7.14 -9.98 -6.66
N THR A 108 5.92 -9.62 -6.26
CA THR A 108 4.87 -9.27 -7.22
C THR A 108 5.12 -7.89 -7.84
N ASN A 109 4.43 -7.61 -8.95
CA ASN A 109 4.55 -6.32 -9.64
C ASN A 109 4.16 -5.12 -8.76
N SER A 110 3.31 -5.31 -7.75
CA SER A 110 2.98 -4.26 -6.77
C SER A 110 4.22 -3.68 -6.08
N GLY A 111 5.26 -4.49 -5.90
CA GLY A 111 6.54 -4.07 -5.33
C GLY A 111 7.26 -2.98 -6.11
N LEU A 112 6.92 -2.78 -7.38
CA LEU A 112 7.49 -1.71 -8.22
C LEU A 112 7.09 -0.30 -7.75
N ALA A 113 6.08 -0.18 -6.90
CA ALA A 113 5.78 1.07 -6.20
C ALA A 113 6.94 1.55 -5.32
N ALA A 114 7.89 0.68 -5.00
CA ALA A 114 9.13 1.07 -4.31
C ALA A 114 9.96 2.06 -5.12
N ILE A 115 9.88 2.05 -6.45
CA ILE A 115 10.63 2.96 -7.32
C ILE A 115 10.22 4.41 -7.06
N PRO A 116 8.97 4.83 -7.26
CA PRO A 116 8.55 6.20 -6.95
C PRO A 116 8.64 6.51 -5.46
N ALA A 117 8.34 5.56 -4.57
CA ALA A 117 8.45 5.77 -3.13
C ALA A 117 9.87 6.14 -2.71
N SER A 118 10.86 5.39 -3.18
CA SER A 118 12.27 5.67 -2.92
C SER A 118 12.71 7.03 -3.49
N HIS A 119 12.26 7.35 -4.70
CA HIS A 119 12.55 8.64 -5.34
C HIS A 119 12.04 9.83 -4.50
N HIS A 120 10.88 9.69 -3.88
CA HIS A 120 10.28 10.72 -3.04
C HIS A 120 10.66 10.61 -1.54
N GLY A 121 11.68 9.83 -1.20
CA GLY A 121 12.22 9.74 0.16
C GLY A 121 11.35 8.95 1.15
N VAL A 122 10.40 8.16 0.69
CA VAL A 122 9.59 7.29 1.53
C VAL A 122 10.40 6.06 1.94
N LYS A 123 10.41 5.72 3.22
CA LYS A 123 11.06 4.51 3.71
C LYS A 123 10.30 3.27 3.24
N ILE A 124 11.03 2.24 2.84
CA ILE A 124 10.44 1.00 2.33
C ILE A 124 10.67 -0.12 3.34
N VAL A 125 9.59 -0.80 3.72
CA VAL A 125 9.63 -2.06 4.46
C VAL A 125 9.21 -3.16 3.50
N HIS A 126 10.12 -4.06 3.18
CA HIS A 126 9.91 -5.15 2.24
C HIS A 126 9.90 -6.47 2.97
N LEU A 127 8.72 -7.04 3.14
CA LEU A 127 8.54 -8.36 3.76
C LEU A 127 8.82 -9.46 2.74
N GLU A 128 9.46 -10.53 3.18
CA GLU A 128 9.83 -11.68 2.33
C GLU A 128 10.62 -11.25 1.08
N ALA A 129 11.65 -10.45 1.28
CA ALA A 129 12.47 -9.91 0.20
C ALA A 129 13.44 -10.93 -0.45
N GLY A 130 13.43 -12.16 -0.01
CA GLY A 130 14.27 -13.24 -0.53
C GLY A 130 15.37 -13.69 0.40
#